data_1f24225c6669041ad6988c1166ea5d94
#
_entry.id   1f24225c6669041ad6988c1166ea5d94
#
_cell.length_a   1.000
_cell.length_b   1.000
_cell.length_c   1.000
_cell.angle_alpha   90.00
_cell.angle_beta   90.00
_cell.angle_gamma   90.00
#
_symmetry.space_group_name_H-M   'P 1'
#
loop_
_entity.id
_entity.type
_entity.pdbx_description
1 polymer ?
#
loop_
_entity_poly.entity_id
_entity_poly.type
_entity_poly.pdbx_seq_one_letter_code
_entity_poly.pdbx_strand_id
1 'polypeptide(L)' 'MNSKEKYDQVFKESFTIDENKLNDELVYNSIETWDSIGHMQMIAELEDVFEIEFEMDDIINFSSYNKGFELLAKYGIEIK' A
#
# COMPACT_ATOMS: atom_id res chain seq x y z
N MET A 1 -12.74 -11.03 4.69
CA MET A 1 -11.96 -10.35 3.65
C MET A 1 -10.67 -11.10 3.40
N ASN A 2 -10.31 -11.29 2.13
CA ASN A 2 -9.02 -11.85 1.80
C ASN A 2 -7.93 -10.77 1.84
N SER A 3 -6.68 -11.14 1.68
CA SER A 3 -5.57 -10.18 1.77
C SER A 3 -5.61 -9.12 0.67
N LYS A 4 -6.05 -9.49 -0.53
CA LYS A 4 -6.18 -8.55 -1.65
C LYS A 4 -7.21 -7.47 -1.34
N GLU A 5 -8.35 -7.86 -0.80
CA GLU A 5 -9.40 -6.90 -0.44
C GLU A 5 -8.94 -5.96 0.67
N LYS A 6 -8.23 -6.46 1.67
CA LYS A 6 -7.67 -5.64 2.75
C LYS A 6 -6.67 -4.63 2.19
N TYR A 7 -5.79 -5.09 1.31
CA TYR A 7 -4.78 -4.25 0.69
C TYR A 7 -5.42 -3.14 -0.13
N ASP A 8 -6.39 -3.51 -0.98
CA ASP A 8 -7.10 -2.54 -1.81
C ASP A 8 -7.87 -1.54 -0.97
N GLN A 9 -8.49 -2.00 0.12
CA GLN A 9 -9.25 -1.13 1.01
C GLN A 9 -8.35 -0.07 1.65
N VAL A 10 -7.14 -0.44 2.05
CA VAL A 10 -6.18 0.50 2.61
C VAL A 10 -5.86 1.60 1.60
N PHE A 11 -5.60 1.22 0.35
CA PHE A 11 -5.29 2.19 -0.70
C PHE A 11 -6.47 3.12 -0.98
N LYS A 12 -7.67 2.56 -1.07
CA LYS A 12 -8.86 3.38 -1.34
C LYS A 12 -9.13 4.38 -0.24
N GLU A 13 -8.98 3.96 1.00
CA GLU A 13 -9.23 4.85 2.15
C GLU A 13 -8.10 5.84 2.38
N SER A 14 -6.86 5.39 2.30
CA SER A 14 -5.71 6.26 2.56
C SER A 14 -5.57 7.37 1.52
N PHE A 15 -5.87 7.06 0.27
CA PHE A 15 -5.70 8.01 -0.83
C PHE A 15 -7.02 8.59 -1.34
N THR A 16 -8.14 8.13 -0.83
CA THR A 16 -9.48 8.57 -1.25
C THR A 16 -9.66 8.39 -2.75
N ILE A 17 -9.44 7.17 -3.23
CA ILE A 17 -9.52 6.83 -4.64
C ILE A 17 -10.45 5.65 -4.87
N ASP A 18 -10.90 5.51 -6.11
CA ASP A 18 -11.76 4.41 -6.53
C ASP A 18 -10.93 3.19 -6.93
N GLU A 19 -11.59 2.04 -6.95
CA GLU A 19 -10.97 0.77 -7.30
C GLU A 19 -10.32 0.80 -8.69
N ASN A 20 -10.88 1.58 -9.63
CA ASN A 20 -10.32 1.67 -10.98
C ASN A 20 -8.95 2.35 -11.05
N LYS A 21 -8.51 2.96 -9.95
CA LYS A 21 -7.17 3.53 -9.86
C LYS A 21 -6.13 2.53 -9.37
N LEU A 22 -6.58 1.36 -8.91
CA LEU A 22 -5.69 0.32 -8.34
C LEU A 22 -5.13 -0.54 -9.47
N ASN A 23 -4.07 -0.06 -10.09
CA ASN A 23 -3.43 -0.73 -11.22
C ASN A 23 -1.92 -0.41 -11.22
N ASP A 24 -1.22 -0.90 -12.24
CA ASP A 24 0.24 -0.77 -12.31
C ASP A 24 0.71 0.66 -12.60
N GLU A 25 -0.19 1.57 -12.89
CA GLU A 25 0.15 2.99 -13.08
C GLU A 25 0.09 3.78 -11.77
N LEU A 26 -0.44 3.17 -10.70
CA LEU A 26 -0.53 3.84 -9.40
C LEU A 26 0.82 3.78 -8.70
N VAL A 27 1.56 4.87 -8.81
CA VAL A 27 2.91 4.98 -8.24
C VAL A 27 3.00 6.24 -7.38
N TYR A 28 4.05 6.33 -6.58
CA TYR A 28 4.27 7.48 -5.71
C TYR A 28 4.21 8.77 -6.51
N ASN A 29 3.44 9.72 -6.03
CA ASN A 29 3.23 11.04 -6.66
C ASN A 29 2.42 11.01 -7.96
N SER A 30 1.87 9.88 -8.35
CA SER A 30 1.02 9.84 -9.55
C SER A 30 -0.36 10.43 -9.30
N ILE A 31 -0.76 10.56 -8.04
CA ILE A 31 -1.99 11.21 -7.61
C ILE A 31 -1.66 12.18 -6.48
N GLU A 32 -2.50 13.19 -6.30
CA GLU A 32 -2.28 14.23 -5.30
C GLU A 32 -2.15 13.69 -3.88
N THR A 33 -2.95 12.69 -3.56
CA THR A 33 -3.01 12.15 -2.20
C THR A 33 -1.85 11.23 -1.87
N TRP A 34 -1.11 10.74 -2.87
CA TRP A 34 0.07 9.92 -2.61
C TRP A 34 1.32 10.78 -2.60
N ASP A 35 1.41 11.62 -1.60
CA ASP A 35 2.59 12.42 -1.26
C ASP A 35 3.23 11.80 -0.01
N SER A 36 4.17 12.49 0.59
CA SER A 36 4.89 11.96 1.76
C SER A 36 3.96 11.71 2.95
N ILE A 37 2.95 12.55 3.14
CA ILE A 37 2.00 12.37 4.25
C ILE A 37 1.07 11.20 3.96
N GLY A 38 0.49 11.16 2.76
CA GLY A 38 -0.37 10.06 2.35
C GLY A 38 0.36 8.72 2.35
N HIS A 39 1.63 8.73 1.95
CA HIS A 39 2.47 7.55 1.96
C HIS A 39 2.60 6.97 3.38
N MET A 40 2.88 7.82 4.36
CA MET A 40 3.01 7.37 5.74
C MET A 40 1.69 6.90 6.33
N GLN A 41 0.58 7.50 5.93
CA GLN A 41 -0.74 7.05 6.35
C GLN A 41 -1.03 5.65 5.81
N MET A 42 -0.73 5.42 4.54
CA MET A 42 -0.93 4.12 3.90
C MET A 42 -0.06 3.05 4.57
N ILE A 43 1.21 3.38 4.84
CA ILE A 43 2.12 2.46 5.52
C ILE A 43 1.57 2.09 6.91
N ALA A 44 1.14 3.08 7.67
CA ALA A 44 0.61 2.85 9.02
C ALA A 44 -0.64 1.95 8.99
N GLU A 45 -1.52 2.18 8.02
CA GLU A 45 -2.71 1.37 7.85
C GLU A 45 -2.39 -0.08 7.48
N LEU A 46 -1.42 -0.28 6.59
CA LEU A 46 -0.98 -1.63 6.22
C LEU A 46 -0.39 -2.36 7.42
N GLU A 47 0.41 -1.67 8.21
CA GLU A 47 0.99 -2.25 9.43
C GLU A 47 -0.09 -2.69 10.40
N ASP A 48 -1.13 -1.87 10.55
CA ASP A 48 -2.23 -2.17 11.44
C ASP A 48 -3.08 -3.34 10.93
N VAL A 49 -3.46 -3.29 9.66
CA VAL A 49 -4.35 -4.29 9.06
C VAL A 49 -3.69 -5.67 8.98
N PHE A 50 -2.40 -5.71 8.64
CA PHE A 50 -1.68 -6.98 8.51
C PHE A 50 -0.84 -7.33 9.73
N GLU A 51 -0.85 -6.49 10.76
CA GLU A 51 -0.13 -6.71 12.02
C GLU A 51 1.36 -6.95 11.80
N ILE A 52 1.99 -6.08 11.00
CA ILE A 52 3.42 -6.14 10.68
C ILE A 52 4.06 -4.78 10.94
N GLU A 53 5.39 -4.75 10.95
CA GLU A 53 6.17 -3.52 11.01
C GLU A 53 7.12 -3.50 9.83
N PHE A 54 6.98 -2.48 8.97
CA PHE A 54 7.90 -2.32 7.83
C PHE A 54 9.24 -1.79 8.30
N GLU A 55 10.31 -2.29 7.72
CA GLU A 55 11.63 -1.73 7.90
C GLU A 55 11.72 -0.41 7.14
N MET A 56 12.59 0.47 7.58
CA MET A 56 12.77 1.80 6.96
C MET A 56 13.01 1.70 5.46
N ASP A 57 13.87 0.77 5.04
CA ASP A 57 14.19 0.58 3.62
C ASP A 57 12.96 0.20 2.82
N ASP A 58 12.09 -0.63 3.37
CA ASP A 58 10.88 -1.06 2.69
C ASP A 58 9.86 0.07 2.58
N ILE A 59 9.79 0.93 3.60
CA ILE A 59 8.93 2.12 3.55
C ILE A 59 9.36 3.03 2.42
N ILE A 60 10.66 3.26 2.28
CA ILE A 60 11.22 4.10 1.22
C ILE A 60 11.02 3.47 -0.15
N ASN A 61 11.17 2.16 -0.26
CA ASN A 61 11.07 1.45 -1.53
C ASN A 61 9.63 1.16 -1.96
N PHE A 62 8.66 1.45 -1.12
CA PHE A 62 7.24 1.24 -1.44
C PHE A 62 6.79 2.32 -2.43
N SER A 63 7.13 2.12 -3.69
CA SER A 63 7.00 3.15 -4.72
C SER A 63 5.79 3.00 -5.63
N SER A 64 5.06 1.89 -5.54
CA SER A 64 3.89 1.65 -6.38
C SER A 64 2.94 0.66 -5.74
N TYR A 65 1.73 0.63 -6.26
CA TYR A 65 0.72 -0.35 -5.86
C TYR A 65 1.23 -1.79 -6.06
N ASN A 66 1.87 -2.03 -7.22
CA ASN A 66 2.41 -3.36 -7.52
C ASN A 66 3.64 -3.71 -6.67
N LYS A 67 4.46 -2.73 -6.35
CA LYS A 67 5.64 -2.95 -5.51
C LYS A 67 5.25 -3.46 -4.12
N GLY A 68 4.11 -3.01 -3.62
CA GLY A 68 3.61 -3.46 -2.32
C GLY A 68 3.37 -4.96 -2.24
N PHE A 69 3.00 -5.59 -3.36
CA PHE A 69 2.82 -7.05 -3.38
C PHE A 69 4.13 -7.77 -3.05
N GLU A 70 5.23 -7.30 -3.63
CA GLU A 70 6.55 -7.88 -3.40
C GLU A 70 7.02 -7.63 -1.96
N LEU A 71 6.80 -6.41 -1.47
CA LEU A 71 7.23 -6.04 -0.13
C LEU A 71 6.48 -6.83 0.94
N LEU A 72 5.18 -6.96 0.78
CA LEU A 72 4.38 -7.73 1.74
C LEU A 72 4.74 -9.21 1.72
N ALA A 73 5.12 -9.74 0.55
CA ALA A 73 5.56 -11.13 0.46
C ALA A 73 6.79 -11.39 1.34
N LYS A 74 7.67 -10.41 1.48
CA LYS A 74 8.84 -10.52 2.36
C LYS A 74 8.43 -10.72 3.82
N TYR A 75 7.26 -10.24 4.20
CA TYR A 75 6.74 -10.37 5.57
C TYR A 75 5.80 -11.57 5.71
N GLY A 76 5.76 -12.43 4.71
CA GLY A 76 4.94 -13.63 4.76
C GLY A 76 3.48 -13.42 4.37
N ILE A 77 3.16 -12.29 3.76
CA ILE A 77 1.79 -11.96 3.37
C ILE A 77 1.64 -12.07 1.86
N GLU A 78 0.84 -13.02 1.41
CA GLU A 78 0.52 -13.16 0.00
C GLU A 78 -0.76 -12.37 -0.29
N ILE A 79 -0.67 -11.48 -1.28
CA ILE A 79 -1.83 -10.68 -1.70
C ILE A 79 -2.58 -11.45 -2.78
N LYS A 80 -3.73 -11.94 -2.42
CA LYS A 80 -4.58 -12.71 -3.35
C LYS A 80 -6.05 -12.33 -3.20
#